data_63f1016cb16768bf59889b43ecfef2fe
#
_entry.id   63f1016cb16768bf59889b43ecfef2fe
#
_cell.length_a   1.000
_cell.length_b   1.000
_cell.length_c   1.000
_cell.angle_alpha   90.00
_cell.angle_beta   90.00
_cell.angle_gamma   90.00
#
_symmetry.space_group_name_H-M   'P 1'
#
loop_
_entity.id
_entity.type
_entity.pdbx_description
1 polymer ?
#
loop_
_entity_poly.entity_id
_entity_poly.type
_entity_poly.pdbx_seq_one_letter_code
_entity_poly.pdbx_strand_id
1 'polypeptide(L)' 'MPVTLYLAIPCYNEAAVLPETARRLREKFTALRAAGTIGPLSRICMIDDGSRDETWQIISDLHTQDPVFS' A
#
# COMPACT_ATOMS: atom_id res chain seq x y z
N MET A 1 -6.17 -21.22 -8.64
CA MET A 1 -5.75 -19.98 -9.29
C MET A 1 -5.50 -18.90 -8.26
N PRO A 2 -4.46 -18.09 -8.41
CA PRO A 2 -4.24 -16.97 -7.49
C PRO A 2 -5.37 -15.94 -7.62
N VAL A 3 -5.72 -15.34 -6.50
CA VAL A 3 -6.74 -14.31 -6.42
C VAL A 3 -6.08 -12.94 -6.61
N THR A 4 -6.70 -12.06 -7.39
CA THR A 4 -6.27 -10.67 -7.46
C THR A 4 -6.87 -9.92 -6.28
N LEU A 5 -5.99 -9.38 -5.43
CA LEU A 5 -6.40 -8.68 -4.22
C LEU A 5 -6.17 -7.17 -4.36
N TYR A 6 -7.22 -6.40 -4.13
CA TYR A 6 -7.12 -4.95 -4.01
C TYR A 6 -7.45 -4.58 -2.57
N LEU A 7 -6.44 -4.10 -1.85
CA LEU A 7 -6.58 -3.72 -0.46
C LEU A 7 -6.67 -2.20 -0.36
N ALA A 8 -7.80 -1.70 0.13
CA ALA A 8 -8.02 -0.26 0.32
C ALA A 8 -7.79 0.09 1.78
N ILE A 9 -6.89 1.03 2.04
CA ILE A 9 -6.50 1.45 3.38
C ILE A 9 -6.74 2.95 3.51
N PRO A 10 -7.72 3.37 4.33
CA PRO A 10 -7.92 4.78 4.59
C PRO A 10 -6.79 5.32 5.48
N CYS A 11 -6.25 6.47 5.10
CA CYS A 11 -5.16 7.12 5.82
C CYS A 11 -5.59 8.55 6.17
N TYR A 12 -5.38 8.94 7.43
CA TYR A 12 -5.70 10.29 7.87
C TYR A 12 -4.70 10.73 8.93
N ASN A 13 -3.92 11.77 8.61
CA ASN A 13 -2.90 12.32 9.50
C ASN A 13 -1.97 11.25 10.09
N GLU A 14 -1.50 10.33 9.22
CA GLU A 14 -0.70 9.18 9.62
C GLU A 14 0.75 9.26 9.17
N ALA A 15 1.25 10.46 8.86
CA ALA A 15 2.61 10.62 8.31
C ALA A 15 3.68 9.96 9.18
N ALA A 16 3.52 10.02 10.51
CA ALA A 16 4.52 9.46 11.43
C ALA A 16 4.63 7.94 11.35
N VAL A 17 3.55 7.23 11.06
CA VAL A 17 3.52 5.76 11.06
C VAL A 17 3.41 5.17 9.66
N LEU A 18 3.05 5.95 8.67
CA LEU A 18 2.75 5.45 7.33
C LEU A 18 3.94 4.76 6.65
N PRO A 19 5.19 5.26 6.75
CA PRO A 19 6.32 4.57 6.12
C PRO A 19 6.49 3.15 6.65
N GLU A 20 6.34 2.94 7.95
CA GLU A 20 6.45 1.60 8.55
C GLU A 20 5.28 0.71 8.15
N THR A 21 4.07 1.27 8.14
CA THR A 21 2.87 0.55 7.69
C THR A 21 3.05 0.09 6.25
N ALA A 22 3.51 0.98 5.37
CA ALA A 22 3.75 0.65 3.96
C ALA A 22 4.80 -0.44 3.81
N ARG A 23 5.89 -0.39 4.58
CA ARG A 23 6.92 -1.40 4.55
C ARG A 23 6.36 -2.78 4.90
N ARG A 24 5.58 -2.87 5.96
CA ARG A 24 4.98 -4.12 6.41
C ARG A 24 4.00 -4.68 5.41
N LEU A 25 3.18 -3.83 4.82
CA LEU A 25 2.22 -4.24 3.81
C LEU A 25 2.92 -4.75 2.55
N ARG A 26 3.97 -4.08 2.11
CA ARG A 26 4.74 -4.51 0.95
C ARG A 26 5.39 -5.87 1.19
N GLU A 27 5.97 -6.08 2.36
CA GLU A 27 6.55 -7.38 2.72
C GLU A 27 5.48 -8.47 2.70
N LYS A 28 4.32 -8.21 3.24
CA LYS A 28 3.22 -9.17 3.26
C LYS A 28 2.75 -9.50 1.85
N PHE A 29 2.57 -8.50 1.00
CA PHE A 29 2.17 -8.73 -0.39
C PHE A 29 3.22 -9.52 -1.16
N THR A 30 4.50 -9.21 -0.96
CA THR A 30 5.59 -9.94 -1.59
C THR A 30 5.56 -11.41 -1.20
N ALA A 31 5.36 -11.71 0.07
CA ALA A 31 5.28 -13.08 0.56
C ALA A 31 4.07 -13.82 -0.03
N LEU A 32 2.91 -13.16 -0.09
CA LEU A 32 1.70 -13.77 -0.64
C LEU A 32 1.82 -14.04 -2.13
N ARG A 33 2.47 -13.14 -2.88
CA ARG A 33 2.75 -13.36 -4.31
C ARG A 33 3.70 -14.52 -4.51
N ALA A 34 4.76 -14.58 -3.72
CA ALA A 34 5.76 -15.66 -3.82
C ALA A 34 5.14 -17.01 -3.52
N ALA A 35 4.18 -17.06 -2.59
CA ALA A 35 3.46 -18.27 -2.26
C ALA A 35 2.37 -18.63 -3.29
N GLY A 36 2.10 -17.76 -4.26
CA GLY A 36 1.04 -17.97 -5.24
C GLY A 36 -0.37 -17.78 -4.72
N THR A 37 -0.51 -17.19 -3.53
CA THR A 37 -1.83 -16.96 -2.91
C THR A 37 -2.56 -15.80 -3.59
N ILE A 38 -1.83 -14.75 -3.98
CA ILE A 38 -2.39 -13.62 -4.72
C ILE A 38 -1.66 -13.44 -6.05
N GLY A 39 -2.37 -12.91 -7.04
CA GLY A 39 -1.82 -12.69 -8.37
C GLY A 39 -0.94 -11.45 -8.47
N PRO A 40 -0.18 -11.33 -9.57
CA PRO A 40 0.76 -10.21 -9.75
C PRO A 40 0.10 -8.86 -9.96
N LEU A 41 -1.20 -8.82 -10.26
CA LEU A 41 -1.94 -7.58 -10.45
C LEU A 41 -2.55 -7.05 -9.15
N SER A 42 -2.30 -7.72 -8.02
CA SER A 42 -2.76 -7.28 -6.71
C SER A 42 -2.12 -5.95 -6.33
N ARG A 43 -2.89 -5.07 -5.70
CA ARG A 43 -2.47 -3.71 -5.38
C ARG A 43 -2.92 -3.29 -3.98
N ILE A 44 -2.17 -2.36 -3.40
CA ILE A 44 -2.52 -1.69 -2.16
C ILE A 44 -2.94 -0.26 -2.51
N CYS A 45 -4.17 0.11 -2.20
CA CYS A 45 -4.69 1.44 -2.46
C CYS A 45 -4.76 2.21 -1.14
N MET A 46 -3.90 3.21 -0.98
CA MET A 46 -3.93 4.08 0.18
C MET A 46 -4.77 5.32 -0.15
N ILE A 47 -5.77 5.59 0.68
CA ILE A 47 -6.74 6.65 0.44
C ILE A 47 -6.54 7.73 1.49
N ASP A 48 -6.13 8.93 1.05
CA ASP A 48 -6.02 10.08 1.93
C ASP A 48 -7.38 10.77 2.04
N ASP A 49 -7.88 10.87 3.26
CA ASP A 49 -9.18 11.46 3.55
C ASP A 49 -9.01 12.86 4.15
N GLY A 50 -8.30 13.74 3.44
CA GLY A 50 -8.15 15.12 3.83
C GLY A 50 -7.11 15.37 4.92
N SER A 51 -6.02 14.63 4.91
CA SER A 51 -4.93 14.81 5.89
C SER A 51 -4.35 16.22 5.82
N ARG A 52 -3.97 16.74 6.97
CA ARG A 52 -3.34 18.06 7.10
C ARG A 52 -1.82 17.99 7.26
N ASP A 53 -1.29 16.78 7.43
CA ASP A 53 0.15 16.55 7.54
C ASP A 53 0.70 16.07 6.18
N GLU A 54 1.88 15.44 6.19
CA GLU A 54 2.54 14.97 4.99
C GLU A 54 2.03 13.62 4.47
N THR A 55 0.91 13.11 4.98
CA THR A 55 0.35 11.80 4.61
C THR A 55 0.18 11.69 3.08
N TRP A 56 -0.41 12.70 2.44
CA TRP A 56 -0.60 12.69 0.99
C TRP A 56 0.73 12.59 0.23
N GLN A 57 1.73 13.35 0.67
CA GLN A 57 3.03 13.32 0.01
C GLN A 57 3.69 11.94 0.11
N ILE A 58 3.58 11.30 1.28
CA ILE A 58 4.11 9.96 1.48
C ILE A 58 3.41 8.95 0.58
N ILE A 59 2.09 9.02 0.48
CA ILE A 59 1.30 8.15 -0.41
C ILE A 59 1.73 8.34 -1.86
N SER A 60 1.88 9.59 -2.29
CA SER A 60 2.29 9.91 -3.65
C SER A 60 3.68 9.35 -3.95
N ASP A 61 4.61 9.50 -3.00
CA ASP A 61 5.97 8.96 -3.16
C ASP A 61 5.97 7.45 -3.24
N LEU A 62 5.17 6.77 -2.41
CA LEU A 62 5.05 5.32 -2.45
C LEU A 62 4.53 4.84 -3.80
N HIS A 63 3.52 5.51 -4.33
CA HIS A 63 2.96 5.18 -5.64
C HIS A 63 4.02 5.31 -6.75
N THR A 64 4.87 6.32 -6.66
CA THR A 64 5.93 6.55 -7.64
C THR A 64 7.03 5.49 -7.54
N GLN A 65 7.37 5.06 -6.31
CA GLN A 65 8.49 4.17 -6.05
C GLN A 65 8.15 2.69 -6.25
N ASP A 66 6.91 2.30 -6.00
CA ASP A 66 6.52 0.90 -6.03
C ASP A 66 5.13 0.72 -6.65
N PRO A 67 5.03 -0.02 -7.76
CA PRO A 67 3.74 -0.23 -8.44
C PRO A 67 2.68 -0.95 -7.60
N VAL A 68 3.06 -1.62 -6.51
CA VAL A 68 2.07 -2.29 -5.65
C VAL A 68 1.14 -1.27 -4.99
N PHE A 69 1.62 -0.05 -4.76
CA PHE A 69 0.80 1.04 -4.24
C PHE A 69 0.16 1.79 -5.39
N SER A 70 -1.15 1.77 -5.43
CA SER A 70 -1.89 2.46 -6.49
C SER A 70 -2.68 3.66 -6.00
#